data_fdfdfe6e74f2043bd8c6b9b7780890a0
#
_entry.id   fdfdfe6e74f2043bd8c6b9b7780890a0
#
_cell.length_a   1.000
_cell.length_b   1.000
_cell.length_c   1.000
_cell.angle_alpha   90.00
_cell.angle_beta   90.00
_cell.angle_gamma   90.00
#
_symmetry.space_group_name_H-M   'P 1'
#
loop_
_entity.id
_entity.type
_entity.pdbx_description
1 polymer ?
#
loop_
_entity_poly.entity_id
_entity_poly.type
_entity_poly.pdbx_seq_one_letter_code
_entity_poly.pdbx_strand_id
1 'polypeptide(L)'
;MDERSNDPSRRAWLTRAVAGGAALCVHPWALAASEKWPTRAITFIVPFNAGGATDILARLLASRLSDRLGQTIVVENRVGASGILGTDATARAPADGYTFTVSLTTNLLLNQFLYSKLPYDPRRDLVLVSLLARAPVTLVVHPDVPASDAPSLLAYIKANKGKLSYGSWGVGSHGHLACAYMSRTQDADMIHAPYKGEAPMLQDLIGGRIQLAFASALGSKPQIDAGKLKLIGVTGKTRMDILPDGRTLFEQGLTDDAYSVVGWSGMAAPARTPPALVQRMATELAAVAAMPDVRARVADIGFSVVASSPEAFVQAYDQDLPIWENLVKVSGARLD
;
A
#
# COMPACT_ATOMS: atom_id res chain seq x y z
N MET A 1 81.78 -22.70 -56.83
CA MET A 1 81.05 -22.06 -57.90
C MET A 1 79.61 -22.42 -57.73
N ASP A 2 78.89 -21.53 -57.15
CA ASP A 2 77.46 -21.82 -56.86
C ASP A 2 76.70 -20.50 -57.01
N GLU A 3 76.01 -20.38 -58.08
CA GLU A 3 75.18 -19.25 -58.44
C GLU A 3 73.85 -19.40 -57.77
N ARG A 4 73.56 -18.59 -56.75
CA ARG A 4 72.19 -18.48 -56.16
C ARG A 4 71.42 -17.44 -56.94
N SER A 5 70.51 -17.90 -57.74
CA SER A 5 69.53 -17.04 -58.41
C SER A 5 68.60 -16.38 -57.42
N ASN A 6 68.55 -15.10 -57.39
CA ASN A 6 67.70 -14.26 -56.59
C ASN A 6 66.37 -14.04 -57.33
N ASP A 7 65.34 -14.79 -57.03
CA ASP A 7 64.02 -14.69 -57.63
C ASP A 7 63.17 -13.63 -56.91
N PRO A 8 62.89 -12.49 -57.49
CA PRO A 8 62.11 -11.40 -56.87
C PRO A 8 60.61 -11.65 -56.88
N SER A 9 60.14 -12.79 -57.40
CA SER A 9 58.68 -13.04 -57.55
C SER A 9 57.95 -13.51 -56.29
N ARG A 10 58.72 -13.98 -55.29
CA ARG A 10 58.12 -14.50 -54.04
C ARG A 10 57.86 -13.43 -52.98
N ARG A 11 58.36 -12.21 -53.11
CA ARG A 11 58.10 -11.13 -52.15
C ARG A 11 56.84 -10.29 -52.48
N ALA A 12 56.34 -10.39 -53.72
CA ALA A 12 55.17 -9.60 -54.16
C ALA A 12 53.82 -10.22 -53.77
N TRP A 13 53.80 -11.45 -53.31
CA TRP A 13 52.55 -12.15 -52.94
C TRP A 13 52.17 -12.06 -51.43
N LEU A 14 53.12 -11.62 -50.62
CA LEU A 14 52.87 -11.51 -49.15
C LEU A 14 52.37 -10.12 -48.70
N THR A 15 52.39 -9.12 -49.59
CA THR A 15 51.94 -7.75 -49.27
C THR A 15 50.52 -7.41 -49.76
N ARG A 16 49.80 -8.34 -50.40
CA ARG A 16 48.44 -8.13 -50.89
C ARG A 16 47.36 -8.86 -50.14
N ALA A 17 47.71 -9.63 -49.09
CA ALA A 17 46.74 -10.43 -48.30
C ALA A 17 46.33 -9.78 -46.98
N VAL A 18 46.70 -8.56 -46.66
CA VAL A 18 46.38 -7.88 -45.39
C VAL A 18 45.43 -6.69 -45.57
N ALA A 19 44.97 -6.39 -46.77
CA ALA A 19 44.09 -5.23 -47.03
C ALA A 19 42.59 -5.58 -47.25
N GLY A 20 42.14 -6.77 -46.85
CA GLY A 20 40.79 -7.23 -47.17
C GLY A 20 40.02 -7.88 -46.03
N GLY A 21 40.26 -7.49 -44.76
CA GLY A 21 39.65 -8.21 -43.62
C GLY A 21 39.15 -7.39 -42.45
N ALA A 22 38.97 -6.09 -42.58
CA ALA A 22 38.28 -5.29 -41.57
C ALA A 22 36.83 -4.95 -42.04
N ALA A 23 36.05 -6.01 -42.39
CA ALA A 23 34.62 -5.89 -42.34
C ALA A 23 34.23 -5.78 -40.86
N LEU A 24 34.06 -4.53 -40.40
CA LEU A 24 33.39 -4.20 -39.17
C LEU A 24 32.07 -4.99 -39.16
N CYS A 25 32.03 -6.09 -38.41
CA CYS A 25 30.81 -6.62 -37.86
C CYS A 25 30.24 -5.53 -36.94
N VAL A 26 29.66 -4.50 -37.53
CA VAL A 26 28.62 -3.70 -36.86
C VAL A 26 27.51 -4.68 -36.64
N HIS A 27 27.56 -5.39 -35.50
CA HIS A 27 26.37 -5.98 -34.95
C HIS A 27 25.42 -4.79 -34.84
N PRO A 28 24.28 -4.78 -35.56
CA PRO A 28 23.21 -3.92 -35.16
C PRO A 28 22.91 -4.37 -33.75
N TRP A 29 23.38 -3.63 -32.75
CA TRP A 29 22.59 -3.60 -31.52
C TRP A 29 21.23 -3.22 -32.04
N ALA A 30 20.42 -4.26 -32.24
CA ALA A 30 19.00 -4.10 -32.42
C ALA A 30 18.61 -3.17 -31.27
N LEU A 31 18.30 -1.94 -31.62
CA LEU A 31 17.37 -1.14 -30.86
C LEU A 31 16.21 -2.10 -30.70
N ALA A 32 16.19 -2.85 -29.58
CA ALA A 32 15.02 -3.57 -29.16
C ALA A 32 13.96 -2.48 -29.15
N ALA A 33 13.17 -2.45 -30.22
CA ALA A 33 11.97 -1.67 -30.29
C ALA A 33 11.29 -1.99 -28.98
N SER A 34 11.14 -0.99 -28.10
CA SER A 34 10.53 -1.20 -26.80
C SER A 34 9.20 -1.86 -27.10
N GLU A 35 9.12 -3.17 -26.86
CA GLU A 35 7.89 -3.93 -27.13
C GLU A 35 6.77 -3.11 -26.56
N LYS A 36 5.76 -2.85 -27.39
CA LYS A 36 4.65 -1.96 -27.06
C LYS A 36 3.90 -2.56 -25.87
N TRP A 37 4.41 -2.32 -24.66
CA TRP A 37 3.76 -2.75 -23.43
C TRP A 37 2.64 -1.76 -23.09
N PRO A 38 1.45 -2.26 -22.67
CA PRO A 38 1.02 -3.67 -22.62
C PRO A 38 0.45 -4.16 -23.96
N THR A 39 0.63 -5.45 -24.27
CA THR A 39 0.07 -6.12 -25.47
C THR A 39 -1.07 -7.09 -25.14
N ARG A 40 -1.34 -7.33 -23.86
CA ARG A 40 -2.40 -8.19 -23.35
C ARG A 40 -2.94 -7.63 -22.03
N ALA A 41 -4.00 -8.23 -21.53
CA ALA A 41 -4.63 -7.81 -20.28
C ALA A 41 -3.65 -7.86 -19.11
N ILE A 42 -3.74 -6.84 -18.22
CA ILE A 42 -3.02 -6.73 -16.96
C ILE A 42 -3.95 -7.19 -15.83
N THR A 43 -3.41 -7.83 -14.80
CA THR A 43 -4.17 -8.25 -13.61
C THR A 43 -3.75 -7.42 -12.40
N PHE A 44 -4.73 -6.83 -11.73
CA PHE A 44 -4.58 -6.23 -10.40
C PHE A 44 -5.15 -7.18 -9.36
N ILE A 45 -4.29 -7.78 -8.54
CA ILE A 45 -4.70 -8.61 -7.41
C ILE A 45 -5.02 -7.71 -6.23
N VAL A 46 -6.25 -7.81 -5.71
CA VAL A 46 -6.70 -7.14 -4.49
C VAL A 46 -6.90 -8.21 -3.42
N PRO A 47 -6.10 -8.22 -2.32
CA PRO A 47 -6.17 -9.27 -1.30
C PRO A 47 -7.32 -9.09 -0.30
N PHE A 48 -8.36 -8.36 -0.67
CA PHE A 48 -9.53 -8.03 0.15
C PHE A 48 -10.84 -8.30 -0.59
N ASN A 49 -11.95 -8.32 0.18
CA ASN A 49 -13.28 -8.51 -0.38
C ASN A 49 -13.65 -7.38 -1.36
N ALA A 50 -14.42 -7.74 -2.38
CA ALA A 50 -15.01 -6.78 -3.30
C ALA A 50 -15.89 -5.77 -2.56
N GLY A 51 -15.92 -4.52 -3.06
CA GLY A 51 -16.72 -3.42 -2.50
C GLY A 51 -16.09 -2.70 -1.31
N GLY A 52 -14.94 -3.14 -0.80
CA GLY A 52 -14.17 -2.38 0.19
C GLY A 52 -13.39 -1.23 -0.46
N ALA A 53 -12.90 -0.28 0.36
CA ALA A 53 -12.21 0.92 -0.13
C ALA A 53 -11.03 0.60 -1.07
N THR A 54 -10.24 -0.43 -0.77
CA THR A 54 -9.10 -0.85 -1.62
C THR A 54 -9.57 -1.41 -2.96
N ASP A 55 -10.66 -2.19 -2.99
CA ASP A 55 -11.24 -2.72 -4.22
C ASP A 55 -11.84 -1.59 -5.09
N ILE A 56 -12.55 -0.66 -4.46
CA ILE A 56 -13.09 0.54 -5.15
C ILE A 56 -11.96 1.35 -5.77
N LEU A 57 -10.88 1.60 -5.03
CA LEU A 57 -9.68 2.29 -5.53
C LEU A 57 -9.07 1.53 -6.72
N ALA A 58 -8.85 0.23 -6.57
CA ALA A 58 -8.24 -0.60 -7.61
C ALA A 58 -9.08 -0.59 -8.91
N ARG A 59 -10.42 -0.72 -8.82
CA ARG A 59 -11.31 -0.69 -9.98
C ARG A 59 -11.38 0.68 -10.65
N LEU A 60 -11.38 1.76 -9.86
CA LEU A 60 -11.32 3.12 -10.37
C LEU A 60 -10.05 3.34 -11.20
N LEU A 61 -8.88 2.98 -10.63
CA LEU A 61 -7.60 3.10 -11.32
C LEU A 61 -7.53 2.17 -12.54
N ALA A 62 -7.99 0.91 -12.42
CA ALA A 62 -8.01 -0.06 -13.52
C ALA A 62 -8.83 0.44 -14.71
N SER A 63 -10.01 1.02 -14.48
CA SER A 63 -10.86 1.58 -15.54
C SER A 63 -10.13 2.69 -16.31
N ARG A 64 -9.60 3.70 -15.61
CA ARG A 64 -8.93 4.83 -16.23
C ARG A 64 -7.60 4.46 -16.91
N LEU A 65 -6.86 3.51 -16.31
CA LEU A 65 -5.64 2.98 -16.92
C LEU A 65 -5.93 2.13 -18.15
N SER A 66 -7.04 1.37 -18.17
CA SER A 66 -7.44 0.60 -19.35
C SER A 66 -7.66 1.51 -20.57
N ASP A 67 -8.34 2.64 -20.37
CA ASP A 67 -8.56 3.64 -21.41
C ASP A 67 -7.23 4.22 -21.93
N ARG A 68 -6.29 4.51 -21.03
CA ARG A 68 -4.99 5.12 -21.37
C ARG A 68 -4.01 4.15 -22.02
N LEU A 69 -3.98 2.91 -21.56
CA LEU A 69 -3.05 1.89 -22.04
C LEU A 69 -3.58 1.12 -23.26
N GLY A 70 -4.88 1.24 -23.57
CA GLY A 70 -5.53 0.54 -24.66
C GLY A 70 -5.60 -0.98 -24.43
N GLN A 71 -5.52 -1.43 -23.17
CA GLN A 71 -5.59 -2.83 -22.77
C GLN A 71 -6.44 -3.01 -21.52
N THR A 72 -7.18 -4.10 -21.46
CA THR A 72 -8.01 -4.40 -20.30
C THR A 72 -7.19 -4.62 -19.03
N ILE A 73 -7.61 -4.01 -17.93
CA ILE A 73 -7.07 -4.31 -16.60
C ILE A 73 -8.13 -5.04 -15.79
N VAL A 74 -7.85 -6.29 -15.44
CA VAL A 74 -8.75 -7.15 -14.66
C VAL A 74 -8.43 -6.99 -13.18
N VAL A 75 -9.43 -6.68 -12.37
CA VAL A 75 -9.29 -6.66 -10.90
C VAL A 75 -9.78 -7.99 -10.34
N GLU A 76 -8.87 -8.72 -9.70
CA GLU A 76 -9.11 -10.03 -9.11
C GLU A 76 -9.01 -9.95 -7.57
N ASN A 77 -10.09 -10.29 -6.88
CA ASN A 77 -10.11 -10.35 -5.41
C ASN A 77 -9.60 -11.72 -4.94
N ARG A 78 -8.37 -11.79 -4.40
CA ARG A 78 -7.80 -13.01 -3.80
C ARG A 78 -7.72 -12.86 -2.29
N VAL A 79 -8.84 -13.17 -1.64
CA VAL A 79 -9.01 -13.02 -0.19
C VAL A 79 -8.46 -14.22 0.57
N GLY A 80 -7.98 -14.01 1.79
CA GLY A 80 -7.61 -15.06 2.74
C GLY A 80 -6.37 -14.75 3.56
N ALA A 81 -6.34 -15.29 4.78
CA ALA A 81 -5.25 -15.12 5.75
C ALA A 81 -4.81 -13.64 5.87
N SER A 82 -5.74 -12.74 6.18
CA SER A 82 -5.48 -11.29 6.27
C SER A 82 -4.79 -10.70 5.04
N GLY A 83 -5.12 -11.21 3.84
CA GLY A 83 -4.56 -10.75 2.56
C GLY A 83 -3.23 -11.39 2.15
N ILE A 84 -2.70 -12.31 2.95
CA ILE A 84 -1.44 -13.02 2.64
C ILE A 84 -1.56 -13.78 1.33
N LEU A 85 -2.69 -14.48 1.08
CA LEU A 85 -2.83 -15.32 -0.12
C LEU A 85 -2.72 -14.51 -1.42
N GLY A 86 -3.37 -13.35 -1.49
CA GLY A 86 -3.30 -12.49 -2.67
C GLY A 86 -1.92 -11.84 -2.86
N THR A 87 -1.28 -11.44 -1.77
CA THR A 87 0.06 -10.83 -1.82
C THR A 87 1.13 -11.85 -2.19
N ASP A 88 1.08 -13.07 -1.62
CA ASP A 88 1.98 -14.17 -1.99
C ASP A 88 1.79 -14.58 -3.47
N ALA A 89 0.54 -14.64 -3.94
CA ALA A 89 0.25 -14.90 -5.33
C ALA A 89 0.89 -13.86 -6.28
N THR A 90 0.91 -12.59 -5.88
CA THR A 90 1.63 -11.55 -6.63
C THR A 90 3.14 -11.78 -6.57
N ALA A 91 3.70 -12.03 -5.39
CA ALA A 91 5.14 -12.23 -5.21
C ALA A 91 5.69 -13.40 -6.07
N ARG A 92 4.86 -14.42 -6.30
CA ARG A 92 5.20 -15.61 -7.12
C ARG A 92 4.81 -15.50 -8.60
N ALA A 93 4.12 -14.43 -8.99
CA ALA A 93 3.71 -14.26 -10.38
C ALA A 93 4.92 -14.03 -11.31
N PRO A 94 4.79 -14.27 -12.62
CA PRO A 94 5.81 -13.87 -13.59
C PRO A 94 6.13 -12.38 -13.48
N ALA A 95 7.42 -12.05 -13.47
CA ALA A 95 7.91 -10.67 -13.34
C ALA A 95 7.94 -9.96 -14.72
N ASP A 96 6.86 -10.03 -15.47
CA ASP A 96 6.74 -9.58 -16.85
C ASP A 96 5.92 -8.28 -17.02
N GLY A 97 5.53 -7.66 -15.89
CA GLY A 97 4.77 -6.42 -15.87
C GLY A 97 3.27 -6.59 -16.13
N TYR A 98 2.72 -7.79 -16.03
CA TYR A 98 1.29 -8.04 -16.24
C TYR A 98 0.52 -8.43 -14.97
N THR A 99 1.22 -8.54 -13.83
CA THR A 99 0.60 -8.80 -12.53
C THR A 99 1.07 -7.78 -11.52
N PHE A 100 0.12 -7.09 -10.89
CA PHE A 100 0.36 -6.14 -9.81
C PHE A 100 -0.58 -6.44 -8.65
N THR A 101 -0.21 -6.06 -7.44
CA THR A 101 -1.15 -6.03 -6.31
C THR A 101 -1.48 -4.60 -5.95
N VAL A 102 -2.76 -4.34 -5.63
CA VAL A 102 -3.21 -3.12 -4.95
C VAL A 102 -3.57 -3.53 -3.53
N SER A 103 -2.79 -3.10 -2.57
CA SER A 103 -2.89 -3.58 -1.21
C SER A 103 -2.65 -2.46 -0.18
N LEU A 104 -2.76 -2.80 1.09
CA LEU A 104 -2.62 -1.88 2.22
C LEU A 104 -1.25 -2.05 2.91
N THR A 105 -0.92 -1.08 3.76
CA THR A 105 0.20 -1.12 4.71
C THR A 105 0.28 -2.47 5.43
N THR A 106 -0.87 -3.07 5.79
CA THR A 106 -0.93 -4.35 6.49
C THR A 106 -0.16 -5.44 5.74
N ASN A 107 -0.41 -5.63 4.45
CA ASN A 107 0.17 -6.72 3.68
C ASN A 107 1.57 -6.40 3.15
N LEU A 108 1.80 -5.15 2.78
CA LEU A 108 3.06 -4.72 2.18
C LEU A 108 4.12 -4.36 3.22
N LEU A 109 3.71 -4.14 4.51
CA LEU A 109 4.63 -3.76 5.57
C LEU A 109 4.38 -4.49 6.91
N LEU A 110 3.15 -4.47 7.46
CA LEU A 110 2.90 -4.92 8.84
C LEU A 110 3.03 -6.43 9.04
N ASN A 111 2.60 -7.24 8.07
CA ASN A 111 2.54 -8.70 8.23
C ASN A 111 3.89 -9.34 8.58
N GLN A 112 5.03 -8.75 8.18
CA GLN A 112 6.36 -9.24 8.55
C GLN A 112 6.64 -9.18 10.06
N PHE A 113 5.90 -8.35 10.81
CA PHE A 113 6.01 -8.23 12.27
C PHE A 113 4.92 -9.00 13.01
N LEU A 114 3.82 -9.34 12.33
CA LEU A 114 2.66 -10.00 12.91
C LEU A 114 2.73 -11.53 12.84
N TYR A 115 3.42 -12.07 11.84
CA TYR A 115 3.53 -13.51 11.61
C TYR A 115 4.96 -13.99 11.79
N SER A 116 5.14 -15.11 12.52
CA SER A 116 6.45 -15.77 12.63
C SER A 116 6.88 -16.44 11.33
N LYS A 117 5.90 -16.83 10.48
CA LYS A 117 6.11 -17.48 9.18
C LYS A 117 5.24 -16.81 8.11
N LEU A 118 5.78 -15.78 7.49
CA LEU A 118 5.16 -15.17 6.32
C LEU A 118 5.67 -15.87 5.04
N PRO A 119 4.79 -16.28 4.09
CA PRO A 119 5.22 -17.01 2.89
C PRO A 119 5.96 -16.13 1.87
N TYR A 120 5.97 -14.83 2.03
CA TYR A 120 6.71 -13.85 1.23
C TYR A 120 7.45 -12.87 2.14
N ASP A 121 8.52 -12.29 1.62
CA ASP A 121 9.20 -11.15 2.24
C ASP A 121 8.84 -9.88 1.46
N PRO A 122 8.15 -8.90 2.07
CA PRO A 122 7.69 -7.71 1.37
C PRO A 122 8.80 -6.91 0.68
N ARG A 123 10.03 -6.95 1.23
CA ARG A 123 11.18 -6.18 0.70
C ARG A 123 11.98 -6.95 -0.34
N ARG A 124 11.99 -8.29 -0.26
CA ARG A 124 12.77 -9.14 -1.16
C ARG A 124 11.97 -9.61 -2.37
N ASP A 125 10.70 -9.94 -2.15
CA ASP A 125 9.87 -10.66 -3.12
C ASP A 125 8.93 -9.72 -3.90
N LEU A 126 8.84 -8.45 -3.49
CA LEU A 126 8.04 -7.42 -4.15
C LEU A 126 8.89 -6.17 -4.47
N VAL A 127 8.55 -5.50 -5.57
CA VAL A 127 9.01 -4.15 -5.89
C VAL A 127 7.84 -3.17 -5.72
N LEU A 128 8.07 -2.08 -5.00
CA LEU A 128 7.09 -1.03 -4.78
C LEU A 128 6.96 -0.19 -6.07
N VAL A 129 5.73 0.00 -6.54
CA VAL A 129 5.43 0.73 -7.79
C VAL A 129 4.98 2.15 -7.49
N SER A 130 3.97 2.30 -6.65
CA SER A 130 3.45 3.62 -6.28
C SER A 130 2.69 3.54 -4.95
N LEU A 131 2.92 4.48 -4.06
CA LEU A 131 2.01 4.79 -2.97
C LEU A 131 0.80 5.51 -3.59
N LEU A 132 -0.32 4.81 -3.67
CA LEU A 132 -1.51 5.27 -4.41
C LEU A 132 -2.26 6.34 -3.64
N ALA A 133 -2.49 6.08 -2.34
CA ALA A 133 -3.26 6.98 -1.48
C ALA A 133 -2.91 6.78 -0.01
N ARG A 134 -3.01 7.84 0.80
CA ARG A 134 -3.05 7.77 2.25
C ARG A 134 -4.47 7.44 2.70
N ALA A 135 -4.58 6.61 3.74
CA ALA A 135 -5.83 6.07 4.26
C ALA A 135 -5.94 6.39 5.77
N PRO A 136 -6.21 7.65 6.14
CA PRO A 136 -6.44 8.01 7.53
C PRO A 136 -7.68 7.30 8.06
N VAL A 137 -7.75 7.11 9.38
CA VAL A 137 -8.89 6.48 10.05
C VAL A 137 -9.48 7.44 11.08
N THR A 138 -10.78 7.29 11.32
CA THR A 138 -11.53 8.04 12.33
C THR A 138 -11.49 7.31 13.66
N LEU A 139 -11.29 8.01 14.76
CA LEU A 139 -11.58 7.53 16.11
C LEU A 139 -13.02 7.87 16.43
N VAL A 140 -13.84 6.86 16.57
CA VAL A 140 -15.29 6.98 16.86
C VAL A 140 -15.66 6.27 18.15
N VAL A 141 -16.67 6.80 18.82
CA VAL A 141 -17.20 6.23 20.08
C VAL A 141 -18.71 6.09 20.00
N HIS A 142 -19.26 5.18 20.84
CA HIS A 142 -20.71 5.11 21.09
C HIS A 142 -21.22 6.42 21.69
N PRO A 143 -22.43 6.89 21.38
CA PRO A 143 -22.99 8.14 21.91
C PRO A 143 -23.00 8.25 23.43
N ASP A 144 -23.14 7.16 24.17
CA ASP A 144 -23.14 7.14 25.63
C ASP A 144 -21.76 7.38 26.27
N VAL A 145 -20.67 7.29 25.50
CA VAL A 145 -19.33 7.66 26.00
C VAL A 145 -19.31 9.17 26.22
N PRO A 146 -19.06 9.68 27.47
CA PRO A 146 -19.12 11.10 27.78
C PRO A 146 -17.84 11.84 27.36
N ALA A 147 -17.49 11.72 26.09
CA ALA A 147 -16.33 12.38 25.48
C ALA A 147 -16.74 13.02 24.14
N SER A 148 -16.18 14.20 23.86
CA SER A 148 -16.39 14.96 22.61
C SER A 148 -15.09 15.27 21.87
N ASP A 149 -13.95 15.02 22.48
CA ASP A 149 -12.62 15.23 21.95
C ASP A 149 -11.61 14.22 22.52
N ALA A 150 -10.37 14.25 22.03
CA ALA A 150 -9.35 13.30 22.45
C ALA A 150 -8.96 13.46 23.93
N PRO A 151 -8.74 14.68 24.48
CA PRO A 151 -8.44 14.84 25.90
C PRO A 151 -9.54 14.27 26.83
N SER A 152 -10.81 14.56 26.57
CA SER A 152 -11.92 14.05 27.37
C SER A 152 -12.07 12.53 27.23
N LEU A 153 -11.80 11.97 26.04
CA LEU A 153 -11.79 10.53 25.85
C LEU A 153 -10.66 9.87 26.66
N LEU A 154 -9.45 10.39 26.64
CA LEU A 154 -8.34 9.84 27.43
C LEU A 154 -8.62 9.89 28.92
N ALA A 155 -9.21 11.00 29.42
CA ALA A 155 -9.63 11.10 30.81
C ALA A 155 -10.68 10.04 31.17
N TYR A 156 -11.67 9.83 30.29
CA TYR A 156 -12.71 8.81 30.47
C TYR A 156 -12.12 7.39 30.47
N ILE A 157 -11.23 7.08 29.52
CA ILE A 157 -10.54 5.80 29.43
C ILE A 157 -9.76 5.51 30.71
N LYS A 158 -8.99 6.46 31.20
CA LYS A 158 -8.20 6.33 32.43
C LYS A 158 -9.09 6.11 33.66
N ALA A 159 -10.22 6.81 33.75
CA ALA A 159 -11.18 6.68 34.87
C ALA A 159 -11.93 5.34 34.86
N ASN A 160 -11.96 4.61 33.74
CA ASN A 160 -12.68 3.36 33.56
C ASN A 160 -11.74 2.17 33.29
N LYS A 161 -10.59 2.15 33.94
CA LYS A 161 -9.61 1.06 33.82
C LYS A 161 -10.26 -0.32 33.92
N GLY A 162 -9.99 -1.20 32.96
CA GLY A 162 -10.47 -2.58 32.89
C GLY A 162 -11.96 -2.74 32.54
N LYS A 163 -12.70 -1.64 32.28
CA LYS A 163 -14.15 -1.67 32.05
C LYS A 163 -14.55 -1.42 30.59
N LEU A 164 -13.63 -0.90 29.78
CA LEU A 164 -13.93 -0.51 28.40
C LEU A 164 -13.45 -1.57 27.42
N SER A 165 -14.22 -1.73 26.34
CA SER A 165 -13.84 -2.57 25.21
C SER A 165 -13.68 -1.73 23.95
N TYR A 166 -12.70 -2.06 23.14
CA TYR A 166 -12.52 -1.46 21.83
C TYR A 166 -12.58 -2.51 20.73
N GLY A 167 -13.13 -2.11 19.57
CA GLY A 167 -13.19 -2.96 18.39
C GLY A 167 -12.05 -2.74 17.42
N SER A 168 -11.75 -3.78 16.64
CA SER A 168 -10.92 -3.66 15.45
C SER A 168 -11.44 -4.57 14.34
N TRP A 169 -11.12 -4.22 13.08
CA TRP A 169 -11.45 -5.05 11.93
C TRP A 169 -10.50 -6.25 11.73
N GLY A 170 -9.72 -6.57 12.76
CA GLY A 170 -8.81 -7.72 12.81
C GLY A 170 -7.58 -7.44 13.66
N VAL A 171 -6.99 -8.50 14.20
CA VAL A 171 -5.71 -8.43 14.92
C VAL A 171 -4.63 -7.87 13.98
N GLY A 172 -3.77 -6.97 14.48
CA GLY A 172 -2.73 -6.32 13.69
C GLY A 172 -3.21 -5.21 12.74
N SER A 173 -4.51 -4.95 12.66
CA SER A 173 -5.03 -3.81 11.90
C SER A 173 -4.63 -2.48 12.54
N HIS A 174 -4.60 -1.39 11.77
CA HIS A 174 -4.32 -0.04 12.28
C HIS A 174 -5.20 0.29 13.50
N GLY A 175 -6.51 -0.01 13.43
CA GLY A 175 -7.42 0.22 14.55
C GLY A 175 -7.06 -0.56 15.80
N HIS A 176 -6.63 -1.83 15.66
CA HIS A 176 -6.12 -2.61 16.80
C HIS A 176 -4.89 -1.95 17.40
N LEU A 177 -3.87 -1.66 16.57
CA LEU A 177 -2.57 -1.15 17.04
C LEU A 177 -2.72 0.20 17.75
N ALA A 178 -3.52 1.12 17.18
CA ALA A 178 -3.75 2.43 17.77
C ALA A 178 -4.54 2.37 19.09
N CYS A 179 -5.59 1.54 19.19
CA CYS A 179 -6.32 1.35 20.44
C CYS A 179 -5.47 0.63 21.50
N ALA A 180 -4.68 -0.37 21.13
CA ALA A 180 -3.78 -1.05 22.05
C ALA A 180 -2.72 -0.10 22.61
N TYR A 181 -2.14 0.76 21.73
CA TYR A 181 -1.24 1.82 22.15
C TYR A 181 -1.92 2.77 23.14
N MET A 182 -3.14 3.24 22.82
CA MET A 182 -3.94 4.09 23.71
C MET A 182 -4.20 3.42 25.06
N SER A 183 -4.61 2.16 25.07
CA SER A 183 -4.85 1.39 26.29
C SER A 183 -3.58 1.34 27.16
N ARG A 184 -2.44 1.05 26.55
CA ARG A 184 -1.18 0.88 27.27
C ARG A 184 -0.64 2.21 27.82
N THR A 185 -0.67 3.28 27.03
CA THR A 185 -0.15 4.60 27.44
C THR A 185 -1.02 5.28 28.49
N GLN A 186 -2.31 4.94 28.56
CA GLN A 186 -3.23 5.42 29.59
C GLN A 186 -3.35 4.47 30.79
N ASP A 187 -2.60 3.37 30.85
CA ASP A 187 -2.73 2.32 31.87
C ASP A 187 -4.20 1.86 32.06
N ALA A 188 -4.90 1.65 30.96
CA ALA A 188 -6.37 1.55 30.96
C ALA A 188 -6.91 0.12 30.93
N ASP A 189 -6.09 -0.89 30.60
CA ASP A 189 -6.45 -2.30 30.51
C ASP A 189 -7.74 -2.54 29.69
N MET A 190 -7.88 -1.84 28.54
CA MET A 190 -9.05 -2.00 27.69
C MET A 190 -9.09 -3.39 27.03
N ILE A 191 -10.28 -3.96 26.93
CA ILE A 191 -10.50 -5.28 26.33
C ILE A 191 -10.57 -5.15 24.81
N HIS A 192 -9.73 -5.90 24.09
CA HIS A 192 -9.78 -5.97 22.65
C HIS A 192 -10.84 -6.96 22.15
N ALA A 193 -11.74 -6.47 21.29
CA ALA A 193 -12.73 -7.28 20.55
C ALA A 193 -12.35 -7.30 19.04
N PRO A 194 -11.69 -8.36 18.54
CA PRO A 194 -11.37 -8.50 17.13
C PRO A 194 -12.56 -9.00 16.32
N TYR A 195 -12.83 -8.35 15.17
CA TYR A 195 -13.89 -8.72 14.24
C TYR A 195 -13.32 -9.21 12.91
N LYS A 196 -14.12 -9.96 12.15
CA LYS A 196 -13.79 -10.35 10.76
C LYS A 196 -14.20 -9.24 9.79
N GLY A 197 -13.57 -8.07 9.92
CA GLY A 197 -13.85 -6.89 9.11
C GLY A 197 -14.57 -5.77 9.85
N GLU A 198 -14.75 -4.64 9.17
CA GLU A 198 -15.23 -3.40 9.76
C GLU A 198 -16.75 -3.40 10.01
N ALA A 199 -17.54 -3.97 9.10
CA ALA A 199 -19.00 -3.91 9.21
C ALA A 199 -19.56 -4.53 10.52
N PRO A 200 -19.19 -5.76 10.94
CA PRO A 200 -19.64 -6.30 12.21
C PRO A 200 -19.09 -5.51 13.42
N MET A 201 -17.89 -4.96 13.34
CA MET A 201 -17.33 -4.09 14.38
C MET A 201 -18.19 -2.83 14.57
N LEU A 202 -18.56 -2.15 13.49
CA LEU A 202 -19.41 -0.96 13.56
C LEU A 202 -20.81 -1.28 14.07
N GLN A 203 -21.38 -2.44 13.76
CA GLN A 203 -22.67 -2.87 14.30
C GLN A 203 -22.61 -3.00 15.83
N ASP A 204 -21.56 -3.61 16.37
CA ASP A 204 -21.40 -3.76 17.80
C ASP A 204 -21.04 -2.44 18.51
N LEU A 205 -20.33 -1.53 17.83
CA LEU A 205 -20.08 -0.18 18.34
C LEU A 205 -21.38 0.64 18.41
N ILE A 206 -22.21 0.60 17.36
CA ILE A 206 -23.54 1.26 17.33
C ILE A 206 -24.47 0.66 18.38
N GLY A 207 -24.36 -0.65 18.62
CA GLY A 207 -25.13 -1.36 19.64
C GLY A 207 -24.60 -1.20 21.07
N GLY A 208 -23.53 -0.44 21.30
CA GLY A 208 -22.94 -0.19 22.63
C GLY A 208 -22.20 -1.38 23.24
N ARG A 209 -22.02 -2.50 22.52
CA ARG A 209 -21.29 -3.67 23.00
C ARG A 209 -19.79 -3.41 23.15
N ILE A 210 -19.25 -2.50 22.36
CA ILE A 210 -17.92 -1.91 22.50
C ILE A 210 -18.07 -0.40 22.55
N GLN A 211 -17.14 0.30 23.19
CA GLN A 211 -17.25 1.73 23.47
C GLN A 211 -16.56 2.62 22.46
N LEU A 212 -15.49 2.13 21.85
CA LEU A 212 -14.70 2.89 20.88
C LEU A 212 -14.07 1.98 19.82
N ALA A 213 -13.75 2.57 18.67
CA ALA A 213 -12.97 1.94 17.61
C ALA A 213 -12.33 3.00 16.73
N PHE A 214 -11.22 2.64 16.11
CA PHE A 214 -10.84 3.32 14.87
C PHE A 214 -11.58 2.66 13.71
N ALA A 215 -12.02 3.45 12.73
CA ALA A 215 -12.79 2.98 11.58
C ALA A 215 -12.40 3.75 10.31
N SER A 216 -12.70 3.20 9.12
CA SER A 216 -12.59 3.97 7.89
C SER A 216 -13.61 5.10 7.85
N ALA A 217 -13.33 6.20 7.14
CA ALA A 217 -14.32 7.23 6.93
C ALA A 217 -15.51 6.71 6.10
N LEU A 218 -15.27 5.80 5.16
CA LEU A 218 -16.31 5.17 4.36
C LEU A 218 -17.37 4.47 5.24
N GLY A 219 -16.93 3.73 6.27
CA GLY A 219 -17.82 3.01 7.19
C GLY A 219 -18.42 3.92 8.26
N SER A 220 -17.63 4.83 8.84
CA SER A 220 -18.01 5.61 10.01
C SER A 220 -18.83 6.88 9.68
N LYS A 221 -18.52 7.58 8.57
CA LYS A 221 -19.18 8.85 8.25
C LYS A 221 -20.71 8.74 8.18
N PRO A 222 -21.31 7.75 7.48
CA PRO A 222 -22.77 7.63 7.48
C PRO A 222 -23.37 7.43 8.88
N GLN A 223 -22.64 6.82 9.80
CA GLN A 223 -23.09 6.60 11.18
C GLN A 223 -22.91 7.85 12.05
N ILE A 224 -21.87 8.64 11.78
CA ILE A 224 -21.65 9.95 12.40
C ILE A 224 -22.75 10.92 11.96
N ASP A 225 -23.02 11.02 10.65
CA ASP A 225 -24.05 11.88 10.09
C ASP A 225 -25.47 11.53 10.60
N ALA A 226 -25.70 10.22 10.89
CA ALA A 226 -26.95 9.72 11.46
C ALA A 226 -27.02 9.87 13.01
N GLY A 227 -25.99 10.41 13.66
CA GLY A 227 -25.91 10.55 15.12
C GLY A 227 -25.77 9.23 15.88
N LYS A 228 -25.50 8.12 15.18
CA LYS A 228 -25.30 6.79 15.80
C LYS A 228 -23.92 6.58 16.38
N LEU A 229 -22.94 7.37 15.96
CA LEU A 229 -21.58 7.43 16.47
C LEU A 229 -21.15 8.87 16.67
N LYS A 230 -20.24 9.11 17.62
CA LYS A 230 -19.55 10.42 17.77
C LYS A 230 -18.15 10.32 17.23
N LEU A 231 -17.75 11.29 16.40
CA LEU A 231 -16.38 11.48 15.95
C LEU A 231 -15.56 12.15 17.07
N ILE A 232 -14.47 11.52 17.47
CA ILE A 232 -13.49 12.12 18.40
C ILE A 232 -12.38 12.82 17.62
N GLY A 233 -11.91 12.20 16.54
CA GLY A 233 -10.85 12.79 15.71
C GLY A 233 -10.43 11.84 14.59
N VAL A 234 -9.46 12.27 13.81
CA VAL A 234 -8.89 11.48 12.71
C VAL A 234 -7.39 11.33 12.90
N THR A 235 -6.81 10.23 12.41
CA THR A 235 -5.35 10.03 12.42
C THR A 235 -4.65 10.91 11.39
N GLY A 236 -3.36 11.13 11.60
CA GLY A 236 -2.55 11.98 10.73
C GLY A 236 -2.48 13.44 11.20
N LYS A 237 -1.74 14.25 10.44
CA LYS A 237 -1.54 15.68 10.71
C LYS A 237 -2.42 16.59 9.87
N THR A 238 -3.16 16.01 8.90
CA THR A 238 -4.06 16.74 7.99
C THR A 238 -5.46 16.18 8.15
N ARG A 239 -6.45 17.04 8.18
CA ARG A 239 -7.86 16.67 8.22
C ARG A 239 -8.27 15.93 6.95
N MET A 240 -9.34 15.17 7.02
CA MET A 240 -9.91 14.45 5.88
C MET A 240 -10.85 15.36 5.10
N ASP A 241 -10.75 15.39 3.77
CA ASP A 241 -11.65 16.20 2.91
C ASP A 241 -13.12 15.82 3.09
N ILE A 242 -13.39 14.53 3.31
CA ILE A 242 -14.76 14.02 3.53
C ILE A 242 -15.32 14.37 4.92
N LEU A 243 -14.47 14.79 5.86
CA LEU A 243 -14.81 15.20 7.23
C LEU A 243 -14.07 16.50 7.58
N PRO A 244 -14.36 17.62 6.93
CA PRO A 244 -13.59 18.87 7.05
C PRO A 244 -13.61 19.48 8.46
N ASP A 245 -14.69 19.25 9.21
CA ASP A 245 -14.82 19.68 10.60
C ASP A 245 -14.18 18.71 11.60
N GLY A 246 -13.79 17.51 11.14
CA GLY A 246 -13.14 16.48 11.94
C GLY A 246 -11.69 16.87 12.25
N ARG A 247 -11.43 17.33 13.49
CA ARG A 247 -10.07 17.65 13.95
C ARG A 247 -9.21 16.40 13.96
N THR A 248 -7.94 16.56 13.59
CA THR A 248 -6.97 15.46 13.78
C THR A 248 -6.70 15.24 15.28
N LEU A 249 -6.30 14.00 15.62
CA LEU A 249 -5.83 13.71 16.98
C LEU A 249 -4.58 14.55 17.31
N PHE A 250 -3.76 14.82 16.29
CA PHE A 250 -2.58 15.70 16.41
C PHE A 250 -2.97 17.16 16.77
N GLU A 251 -3.98 17.74 16.12
CA GLU A 251 -4.51 19.08 16.47
C GLU A 251 -5.11 19.14 17.87
N GLN A 252 -5.43 17.99 18.46
CA GLN A 252 -5.99 17.84 19.79
C GLN A 252 -4.92 17.50 20.86
N GLY A 253 -3.64 17.54 20.49
CA GLY A 253 -2.51 17.34 21.40
C GLY A 253 -2.00 15.90 21.51
N LEU A 254 -2.58 14.94 20.77
CA LEU A 254 -2.05 13.58 20.67
C LEU A 254 -1.00 13.53 19.56
N THR A 255 0.22 13.91 19.91
CA THR A 255 1.32 14.10 18.93
C THR A 255 2.16 12.85 18.70
N ASP A 256 1.89 11.76 19.44
CA ASP A 256 2.62 10.50 19.29
C ASP A 256 2.44 9.92 17.88
N ASP A 257 3.47 9.21 17.42
CA ASP A 257 3.48 8.58 16.11
C ASP A 257 2.30 7.61 15.90
N ALA A 258 1.82 6.97 16.96
CA ALA A 258 0.65 6.09 16.93
C ALA A 258 -0.62 6.76 16.37
N TYR A 259 -0.75 8.06 16.56
CA TYR A 259 -1.90 8.85 16.11
C TYR A 259 -1.60 9.70 14.87
N SER A 260 -0.30 9.93 14.61
CA SER A 260 0.19 10.72 13.46
C SER A 260 0.43 9.87 12.23
N VAL A 261 0.77 8.58 12.40
CA VAL A 261 0.97 7.67 11.27
C VAL A 261 -0.35 7.40 10.56
N VAL A 262 -0.30 7.41 9.25
CA VAL A 262 -1.46 7.13 8.40
C VAL A 262 -1.16 5.92 7.55
N GLY A 263 -2.04 4.92 7.63
CA GLY A 263 -2.00 3.79 6.70
C GLY A 263 -2.08 4.25 5.25
N TRP A 264 -1.66 3.40 4.33
CA TRP A 264 -1.71 3.71 2.91
C TRP A 264 -2.14 2.51 2.08
N SER A 265 -2.68 2.80 0.90
CA SER A 265 -2.83 1.84 -0.19
C SER A 265 -1.69 2.03 -1.17
N GLY A 266 -1.04 0.95 -1.55
CA GLY A 266 0.08 0.96 -2.48
C GLY A 266 -0.08 -0.10 -3.56
N MET A 267 0.61 0.13 -4.68
CA MET A 267 0.79 -0.87 -5.73
C MET A 267 2.18 -1.47 -5.64
N ALA A 268 2.26 -2.80 -5.74
CA ALA A 268 3.53 -3.52 -5.85
C ALA A 268 3.44 -4.57 -6.96
N ALA A 269 4.59 -5.03 -7.41
CA ALA A 269 4.76 -6.06 -8.44
C ALA A 269 5.77 -7.11 -7.96
N PRO A 270 5.93 -8.27 -8.64
CA PRO A 270 7.01 -9.22 -8.37
C PRO A 270 8.37 -8.53 -8.41
N ALA A 271 9.28 -8.84 -7.47
CA ALA A 271 10.56 -8.12 -7.28
C ALA A 271 11.42 -7.99 -8.53
N ARG A 272 11.37 -8.98 -9.44
CA ARG A 272 12.17 -9.00 -10.68
C ARG A 272 11.49 -8.34 -11.87
N THR A 273 10.36 -7.64 -11.66
CA THR A 273 9.71 -6.87 -12.73
C THR A 273 10.67 -5.82 -13.26
N PRO A 274 10.88 -5.73 -14.59
CA PRO A 274 11.81 -4.78 -15.18
C PRO A 274 11.55 -3.34 -14.71
N PRO A 275 12.59 -2.60 -14.28
CA PRO A 275 12.43 -1.23 -13.77
C PRO A 275 11.71 -0.29 -14.72
N ALA A 276 11.90 -0.45 -16.03
CA ALA A 276 11.20 0.33 -17.04
C ALA A 276 9.67 0.14 -17.00
N LEU A 277 9.18 -1.07 -16.71
CA LEU A 277 7.75 -1.36 -16.58
C LEU A 277 7.19 -0.82 -15.27
N VAL A 278 7.95 -0.92 -14.18
CA VAL A 278 7.61 -0.33 -12.87
C VAL A 278 7.43 1.19 -13.02
N GLN A 279 8.42 1.86 -13.62
CA GLN A 279 8.39 3.30 -13.86
C GLN A 279 7.25 3.71 -14.81
N ARG A 280 7.00 2.93 -15.87
CA ARG A 280 5.90 3.19 -16.81
C ARG A 280 4.55 3.10 -16.08
N MET A 281 4.31 2.07 -15.31
CA MET A 281 3.06 1.93 -14.53
C MET A 281 2.90 3.08 -13.54
N ALA A 282 3.96 3.46 -12.82
CA ALA A 282 3.92 4.59 -11.88
C ALA A 282 3.57 5.92 -12.58
N THR A 283 4.14 6.16 -13.77
CA THR A 283 3.85 7.35 -14.58
C THR A 283 2.38 7.39 -15.02
N GLU A 284 1.83 6.27 -15.46
CA GLU A 284 0.42 6.17 -15.86
C GLU A 284 -0.53 6.33 -14.67
N LEU A 285 -0.17 5.77 -13.51
CA LEU A 285 -0.91 5.96 -12.25
C LEU A 285 -0.95 7.43 -11.83
N ALA A 286 0.19 8.13 -11.90
CA ALA A 286 0.26 9.55 -11.59
C ALA A 286 -0.63 10.40 -12.52
N ALA A 287 -0.65 10.07 -13.82
CA ALA A 287 -1.51 10.75 -14.78
C ALA A 287 -3.01 10.50 -14.51
N VAL A 288 -3.39 9.27 -14.15
CA VAL A 288 -4.78 8.92 -13.76
C VAL A 288 -5.15 9.62 -12.45
N ALA A 289 -4.28 9.60 -11.46
CA ALA A 289 -4.51 10.20 -10.15
C ALA A 289 -4.65 11.75 -10.20
N ALA A 290 -4.14 12.39 -11.25
CA ALA A 290 -4.30 13.82 -11.47
C ALA A 290 -5.69 14.20 -12.01
N MET A 291 -6.49 13.22 -12.49
CA MET A 291 -7.83 13.48 -13.04
C MET A 291 -8.79 13.94 -11.92
N PRO A 292 -9.57 15.02 -12.14
CA PRO A 292 -10.46 15.57 -11.11
C PRO A 292 -11.50 14.57 -10.59
N ASP A 293 -12.08 13.78 -11.47
CA ASP A 293 -13.08 12.76 -11.13
C ASP A 293 -12.47 11.61 -10.30
N VAL A 294 -11.22 11.24 -10.58
CA VAL A 294 -10.49 10.23 -9.80
C VAL A 294 -10.20 10.77 -8.39
N ARG A 295 -9.72 12.02 -8.29
CA ARG A 295 -9.45 12.67 -7.00
C ARG A 295 -10.72 12.76 -6.14
N ALA A 296 -11.83 13.22 -6.73
CA ALA A 296 -13.10 13.28 -6.05
C ALA A 296 -13.55 11.89 -5.55
N ARG A 297 -13.48 10.89 -6.40
CA ARG A 297 -13.90 9.53 -6.03
C ARG A 297 -13.01 8.88 -4.97
N VAL A 298 -11.71 9.18 -4.96
CA VAL A 298 -10.78 8.74 -3.91
C VAL A 298 -11.09 9.44 -2.58
N ALA A 299 -11.44 10.73 -2.62
CA ALA A 299 -11.87 11.45 -1.42
C ALA A 299 -13.20 10.89 -0.85
N ASP A 300 -14.17 10.52 -1.70
CA ASP A 300 -15.44 9.91 -1.28
C ASP A 300 -15.27 8.64 -0.45
N ILE A 301 -14.20 7.87 -0.70
CA ILE A 301 -13.89 6.68 0.11
C ILE A 301 -13.01 7.00 1.33
N GLY A 302 -12.76 8.28 1.60
CA GLY A 302 -11.98 8.74 2.74
C GLY A 302 -10.47 8.64 2.57
N PHE A 303 -9.98 8.51 1.33
CA PHE A 303 -8.55 8.46 1.03
C PHE A 303 -8.06 9.78 0.46
N SER A 304 -6.76 10.04 0.63
CA SER A 304 -6.08 11.19 0.02
C SER A 304 -5.12 10.70 -1.06
N VAL A 305 -5.31 11.16 -2.28
CA VAL A 305 -4.49 10.76 -3.44
C VAL A 305 -3.02 11.16 -3.26
N VAL A 306 -2.11 10.25 -3.57
CA VAL A 306 -0.65 10.49 -3.59
C VAL A 306 -0.07 10.17 -4.97
N ALA A 307 -0.20 8.94 -5.44
CA ALA A 307 0.33 8.42 -6.71
C ALA A 307 1.82 8.76 -6.89
N SER A 308 2.64 8.31 -5.96
CA SER A 308 4.07 8.60 -5.89
C SER A 308 4.89 7.93 -6.99
N SER A 309 6.13 8.40 -7.19
CA SER A 309 7.14 7.61 -7.88
C SER A 309 7.52 6.36 -7.06
N PRO A 310 8.16 5.34 -7.68
CA PRO A 310 8.67 4.18 -6.95
C PRO A 310 9.65 4.57 -5.83
N GLU A 311 10.58 5.48 -6.11
CA GLU A 311 11.59 5.93 -5.15
C GLU A 311 10.95 6.65 -3.95
N ALA A 312 9.96 7.50 -4.21
CA ALA A 312 9.22 8.20 -3.15
C ALA A 312 8.40 7.21 -2.30
N PHE A 313 7.90 6.13 -2.91
CA PHE A 313 7.21 5.08 -2.14
C PHE A 313 8.19 4.31 -1.25
N VAL A 314 9.37 3.96 -1.74
CA VAL A 314 10.42 3.32 -0.92
C VAL A 314 10.80 4.22 0.27
N GLN A 315 11.00 5.53 0.04
CA GLN A 315 11.29 6.49 1.11
C GLN A 315 10.17 6.54 2.16
N ALA A 316 8.90 6.60 1.73
CA ALA A 316 7.76 6.60 2.64
C ALA A 316 7.67 5.27 3.42
N TYR A 317 7.93 4.15 2.76
CA TYR A 317 7.96 2.83 3.39
C TYR A 317 9.05 2.77 4.50
N ASP A 318 10.26 3.21 4.20
CA ASP A 318 11.39 3.19 5.15
C ASP A 318 11.16 4.14 6.33
N GLN A 319 10.50 5.28 6.12
CA GLN A 319 10.10 6.21 7.19
C GLN A 319 9.01 5.62 8.08
N ASP A 320 8.00 4.97 7.50
CA ASP A 320 6.87 4.40 8.23
C ASP A 320 7.24 3.09 8.97
N LEU A 321 8.23 2.33 8.47
CA LEU A 321 8.61 1.01 8.97
C LEU A 321 8.87 0.96 10.49
N PRO A 322 9.77 1.80 11.07
CA PRO A 322 10.06 1.74 12.50
C PRO A 322 8.86 2.13 13.36
N ILE A 323 7.98 3.02 12.87
CA ILE A 323 6.77 3.43 13.58
C ILE A 323 5.82 2.24 13.71
N TRP A 324 5.54 1.57 12.59
CA TRP A 324 4.64 0.41 12.58
C TRP A 324 5.20 -0.78 13.36
N GLU A 325 6.51 -1.04 13.26
CA GLU A 325 7.18 -2.07 14.06
C GLU A 325 7.00 -1.81 15.56
N ASN A 326 7.23 -0.57 16.00
CA ASN A 326 7.03 -0.19 17.40
C ASN A 326 5.57 -0.36 17.84
N LEU A 327 4.59 0.02 17.01
CA LEU A 327 3.18 -0.17 17.33
C LEU A 327 2.80 -1.65 17.48
N VAL A 328 3.30 -2.52 16.59
CA VAL A 328 3.11 -3.97 16.75
C VAL A 328 3.73 -4.47 18.04
N LYS A 329 4.96 -4.05 18.35
CA LYS A 329 5.66 -4.44 19.58
C LYS A 329 4.91 -3.98 20.83
N VAL A 330 4.44 -2.74 20.86
CA VAL A 330 3.69 -2.17 21.99
C VAL A 330 2.34 -2.86 22.17
N SER A 331 1.64 -3.16 21.08
CA SER A 331 0.33 -3.84 21.15
C SER A 331 0.43 -5.30 21.56
N GLY A 332 1.60 -5.94 21.41
CA GLY A 332 1.76 -7.37 21.59
C GLY A 332 1.03 -8.21 20.53
N ALA A 333 0.58 -7.60 19.43
CA ALA A 333 -0.17 -8.28 18.39
C ALA A 333 0.66 -9.39 17.71
N ARG A 334 0.06 -10.58 17.60
CA ARG A 334 0.59 -11.72 16.86
C ARG A 334 -0.55 -12.49 16.20
N LEU A 335 -0.28 -13.10 15.06
CA LEU A 335 -1.26 -13.81 14.22
C LEU A 335 -0.84 -15.26 13.92
N ASP A 336 0.05 -15.82 14.71
CA ASP A 336 0.48 -17.24 14.62
C ASP A 336 -0.56 -18.17 15.23
#